data_8164ca6e0a884e6d35af23d98ee9436d
#
_entry.id   8164ca6e0a884e6d35af23d98ee9436d
#
_cell.length_a   1.000
_cell.length_b   1.000
_cell.length_c   1.000
_cell.angle_alpha   90.00
_cell.angle_beta   90.00
_cell.angle_gamma   90.00
#
_symmetry.space_group_name_H-M   'P 1'
#
loop_
_entity.id
_entity.type
_entity.pdbx_description
1 polymer ?
#
loop_
_entity_poly.entity_id
_entity_poly.type
_entity_poly.pdbx_seq_one_letter_code
_entity_poly.pdbx_strand_id
1 'polypeptide(L)'
;MKNFNNKIHNLLKKKSKTKIVCLTAYSKNIAKNIDLYTDLILVGDSLGSVLYEFNTTRKVTLDMMIHHSKSVKLGISKSLMVVDMPYQTYRNKSEALKNAKKIVKETKCDAVKLEGGIRIAPIIEHLIKNKINVMGHLGILPQSVKGKFKVKGKNLREQNQLLKDAKAIEQAGVFSIVLEGVKSDIAKKITSSIKIPTIGIGASNHCDGQVLVTDDLLGLTNTNIKFVKKYANLGKLIQSAVKNFRKEVTYKKFPSKKYSY
;
A
#
# COMPACT_ATOMS: atom_id res chain seq x y z
N MET A 1 -11.25 24.19 6.54
CA MET A 1 -11.66 22.82 6.13
C MET A 1 -10.53 22.20 5.32
N LYS A 2 -10.17 20.92 5.60
CA LYS A 2 -9.17 20.19 4.79
C LYS A 2 -9.74 19.97 3.38
N ASN A 3 -9.05 20.46 2.35
CA ASN A 3 -9.52 20.40 0.96
C ASN A 3 -9.15 19.02 0.35
N PHE A 4 -9.82 17.96 0.80
CA PHE A 4 -9.67 16.63 0.23
C PHE A 4 -10.42 16.50 -1.10
N ASN A 5 -9.89 15.71 -2.04
CA ASN A 5 -10.61 15.38 -3.26
C ASN A 5 -11.82 14.45 -2.97
N ASN A 6 -12.75 14.31 -3.92
CA ASN A 6 -13.97 13.53 -3.76
C ASN A 6 -13.73 12.07 -3.37
N LYS A 7 -12.65 11.45 -3.87
CA LYS A 7 -12.30 10.05 -3.55
C LYS A 7 -11.94 9.90 -2.08
N ILE A 8 -11.15 10.83 -1.52
CA ILE A 8 -10.82 10.84 -0.09
C ILE A 8 -12.06 11.09 0.76
N HIS A 9 -12.94 12.04 0.38
CA HIS A 9 -14.21 12.27 1.08
C HIS A 9 -15.07 11.01 1.13
N ASN A 10 -15.16 10.27 0.02
CA ASN A 10 -15.91 9.02 -0.03
C ASN A 10 -15.30 7.94 0.87
N LEU A 11 -13.96 7.86 0.93
CA LEU A 11 -13.27 6.94 1.83
C LEU A 11 -13.51 7.31 3.31
N LEU A 12 -13.47 8.58 3.67
CA LEU A 12 -13.75 9.07 5.02
C LEU A 12 -15.17 8.73 5.48
N LYS A 13 -16.18 8.80 4.59
CA LYS A 13 -17.57 8.43 4.87
C LYS A 13 -17.75 6.95 5.24
N LYS A 14 -16.80 6.08 4.89
CA LYS A 14 -16.84 4.65 5.22
C LYS A 14 -16.40 4.35 6.66
N LYS A 15 -15.76 5.31 7.35
CA LYS A 15 -15.34 5.13 8.77
C LYS A 15 -16.48 4.57 9.61
N SER A 16 -16.23 3.42 10.24
CA SER A 16 -17.19 2.72 11.13
C SER A 16 -18.52 2.34 10.48
N LYS A 17 -18.68 2.43 9.15
CA LYS A 17 -19.91 2.12 8.42
C LYS A 17 -19.74 0.91 7.49
N THR A 18 -18.82 1.02 6.55
CA THR A 18 -18.54 -0.04 5.55
C THR A 18 -17.05 -0.28 5.43
N LYS A 19 -16.68 -1.51 5.14
CA LYS A 19 -15.26 -1.88 5.03
C LYS A 19 -14.63 -1.30 3.77
N ILE A 20 -13.36 -0.91 3.91
CA ILE A 20 -12.51 -0.39 2.83
C ILE A 20 -11.65 -1.52 2.31
N VAL A 21 -11.70 -1.76 1.01
CA VAL A 21 -10.85 -2.74 0.33
C VAL A 21 -9.67 -2.03 -0.29
N CYS A 22 -8.46 -2.41 0.13
CA CYS A 22 -7.21 -1.90 -0.39
C CYS A 22 -6.35 -3.04 -0.93
N LEU A 23 -5.77 -2.86 -2.11
CA LEU A 23 -4.79 -3.78 -2.70
C LEU A 23 -3.61 -3.00 -3.26
N THR A 24 -2.45 -3.66 -3.39
CA THR A 24 -1.31 -3.06 -4.08
C THR A 24 -1.41 -3.27 -5.59
N ALA A 25 -0.80 -2.39 -6.36
CA ALA A 25 -0.53 -2.61 -7.77
C ALA A 25 0.80 -1.97 -8.16
N TYR A 26 1.48 -2.58 -9.15
CA TYR A 26 2.77 -2.10 -9.63
C TYR A 26 2.80 -1.95 -11.16
N SER A 27 1.69 -2.27 -11.82
CA SER A 27 1.53 -2.17 -13.28
C SER A 27 0.10 -1.84 -13.68
N LYS A 28 -0.06 -1.30 -14.91
CA LYS A 28 -1.36 -1.00 -15.52
C LYS A 28 -2.30 -2.21 -15.50
N ASN A 29 -1.82 -3.38 -15.89
CA ASN A 29 -2.68 -4.55 -16.08
C ASN A 29 -3.25 -5.02 -14.74
N ILE A 30 -2.45 -5.09 -13.68
CA ILE A 30 -2.94 -5.43 -12.34
C ILE A 30 -3.92 -4.36 -11.86
N ALA A 31 -3.54 -3.07 -11.95
CA ALA A 31 -4.41 -1.97 -11.52
C ALA A 31 -5.78 -2.01 -12.20
N LYS A 32 -5.82 -2.21 -13.54
CA LYS A 32 -7.06 -2.31 -14.31
C LYS A 32 -7.97 -3.45 -13.85
N ASN A 33 -7.40 -4.61 -13.51
CA ASN A 33 -8.17 -5.77 -13.07
C ASN A 33 -8.75 -5.62 -11.67
N ILE A 34 -8.12 -4.82 -10.78
CA ILE A 34 -8.58 -4.66 -9.39
C ILE A 34 -9.36 -3.38 -9.15
N ASP A 35 -9.30 -2.38 -10.04
CA ASP A 35 -9.85 -1.02 -9.85
C ASP A 35 -11.35 -1.00 -9.51
N LEU A 36 -12.16 -1.88 -10.10
CA LEU A 36 -13.60 -1.93 -9.85
C LEU A 36 -13.95 -2.52 -8.47
N TYR A 37 -13.04 -3.30 -7.88
CA TYR A 37 -13.26 -4.07 -6.66
C TYR A 37 -12.53 -3.49 -5.44
N THR A 38 -11.82 -2.38 -5.63
CA THR A 38 -11.06 -1.71 -4.57
C THR A 38 -11.52 -0.28 -4.37
N ASP A 39 -11.41 0.20 -3.13
CA ASP A 39 -11.61 1.61 -2.79
C ASP A 39 -10.30 2.39 -2.92
N LEU A 40 -9.18 1.70 -2.67
CA LEU A 40 -7.85 2.26 -2.66
C LEU A 40 -6.86 1.29 -3.29
N ILE A 41 -6.03 1.81 -4.19
CA ILE A 41 -4.88 1.10 -4.76
C ILE A 41 -3.61 1.76 -4.23
N LEU A 42 -2.77 0.95 -3.58
CA LEU A 42 -1.49 1.38 -3.03
C LEU A 42 -0.36 0.97 -3.98
N VAL A 43 0.40 1.94 -4.45
CA VAL A 43 1.72 1.67 -5.03
C VAL A 43 2.71 1.68 -3.89
N GLY A 44 2.93 0.49 -3.31
CA GLY A 44 3.75 0.31 -2.13
C GLY A 44 5.22 0.07 -2.45
N ASP A 45 6.12 0.47 -1.54
CA ASP A 45 7.55 0.14 -1.64
C ASP A 45 7.84 -1.37 -1.45
N SER A 46 6.80 -2.15 -1.07
CA SER A 46 6.80 -3.61 -1.19
C SER A 46 7.09 -4.12 -2.60
N LEU A 47 6.97 -3.27 -3.65
CA LEU A 47 7.45 -3.61 -5.00
C LEU A 47 8.91 -4.06 -5.00
N GLY A 48 9.72 -3.57 -4.07
CA GLY A 48 11.12 -3.97 -3.94
C GLY A 48 11.29 -5.47 -3.67
N SER A 49 10.49 -6.04 -2.79
CA SER A 49 10.51 -7.47 -2.51
C SER A 49 9.78 -8.30 -3.56
N VAL A 50 8.68 -7.77 -4.11
CA VAL A 50 7.81 -8.49 -5.05
C VAL A 50 8.42 -8.60 -6.44
N LEU A 51 9.00 -7.51 -6.95
CA LEU A 51 9.44 -7.41 -8.35
C LEU A 51 10.96 -7.47 -8.51
N TYR A 52 11.73 -7.08 -7.47
CA TYR A 52 13.18 -6.92 -7.55
C TYR A 52 13.94 -7.83 -6.58
N GLU A 53 13.22 -8.70 -5.86
CA GLU A 53 13.81 -9.63 -4.88
C GLU A 53 14.70 -8.94 -3.82
N PHE A 54 14.38 -7.66 -3.51
CA PHE A 54 15.09 -6.96 -2.46
C PHE A 54 14.67 -7.53 -1.09
N ASN A 55 15.65 -7.78 -0.25
CA ASN A 55 15.42 -8.23 1.14
C ASN A 55 15.01 -7.08 2.09
N THR A 56 14.87 -5.87 1.58
CA THR A 56 14.44 -4.67 2.33
C THR A 56 13.84 -3.63 1.39
N THR A 57 12.79 -2.93 1.85
CA THR A 57 12.17 -1.81 1.11
C THR A 57 13.11 -0.59 1.01
N ARG A 58 14.18 -0.54 1.82
CA ARG A 58 15.14 0.57 1.85
C ARG A 58 15.95 0.75 0.56
N LYS A 59 15.97 -0.25 -0.32
CA LYS A 59 16.61 -0.17 -1.64
C LYS A 59 15.71 0.45 -2.71
N VAL A 60 14.42 0.59 -2.43
CA VAL A 60 13.47 1.20 -3.36
C VAL A 60 13.75 2.70 -3.48
N THR A 61 13.93 3.16 -4.71
CA THR A 61 14.21 4.56 -5.00
C THR A 61 12.95 5.36 -5.35
N LEU A 62 13.04 6.69 -5.27
CA LEU A 62 11.96 7.58 -5.67
C LEU A 62 11.57 7.38 -7.14
N ASP A 63 12.55 7.19 -8.02
CA ASP A 63 12.30 7.01 -9.45
C ASP A 63 11.63 5.67 -9.75
N MET A 64 11.99 4.58 -9.05
CA MET A 64 11.26 3.30 -9.14
C MET A 64 9.78 3.51 -8.79
N MET A 65 9.50 4.19 -7.66
CA MET A 65 8.12 4.49 -7.25
C MET A 65 7.37 5.28 -8.32
N ILE A 66 8.00 6.28 -8.89
CA ILE A 66 7.39 7.12 -9.94
C ILE A 66 7.10 6.30 -11.21
N HIS A 67 8.05 5.49 -11.68
CA HIS A 67 7.87 4.69 -12.90
C HIS A 67 6.72 3.69 -12.76
N HIS A 68 6.70 2.93 -11.66
CA HIS A 68 5.59 2.01 -11.40
C HIS A 68 4.25 2.74 -11.23
N SER A 69 4.25 3.86 -10.53
CA SER A 69 3.05 4.67 -10.32
C SER A 69 2.48 5.23 -11.61
N LYS A 70 3.31 5.66 -12.56
CA LYS A 70 2.85 6.08 -13.91
C LYS A 70 2.12 4.95 -14.63
N SER A 71 2.67 3.73 -14.57
CA SER A 71 2.03 2.54 -15.15
C SER A 71 0.69 2.24 -14.46
N VAL A 72 0.67 2.21 -13.14
CA VAL A 72 -0.54 1.96 -12.34
C VAL A 72 -1.64 2.98 -12.65
N LYS A 73 -1.29 4.25 -12.78
CA LYS A 73 -2.24 5.33 -13.08
C LYS A 73 -3.04 5.08 -14.35
N LEU A 74 -2.43 4.49 -15.37
CA LEU A 74 -3.10 4.14 -16.63
C LEU A 74 -4.18 3.04 -16.48
N GLY A 75 -4.18 2.31 -15.37
CA GLY A 75 -5.15 1.27 -15.06
C GLY A 75 -6.25 1.70 -14.09
N ILE A 76 -6.16 2.91 -13.49
CA ILE A 76 -7.10 3.37 -12.47
C ILE A 76 -8.08 4.39 -13.04
N SER A 77 -9.37 4.13 -12.84
CA SER A 77 -10.47 5.06 -13.10
C SER A 77 -11.24 5.42 -11.82
N LYS A 78 -11.50 4.46 -10.93
CA LYS A 78 -12.38 4.56 -9.77
C LYS A 78 -11.63 4.71 -8.45
N SER A 79 -10.68 3.82 -8.18
CA SER A 79 -9.99 3.75 -6.89
C SER A 79 -9.18 4.99 -6.56
N LEU A 80 -9.04 5.28 -5.27
CA LEU A 80 -8.07 6.25 -4.76
C LEU A 80 -6.66 5.69 -4.96
N MET A 81 -5.75 6.46 -5.55
CA MET A 81 -4.36 6.05 -5.76
C MET A 81 -3.44 6.68 -4.72
N VAL A 82 -2.79 5.86 -3.93
CA VAL A 82 -1.77 6.28 -2.94
C VAL A 82 -0.40 5.74 -3.35
N VAL A 83 0.64 6.56 -3.21
CA VAL A 83 2.03 6.19 -3.53
C VAL A 83 2.89 6.32 -2.30
N ASP A 84 3.66 5.30 -1.98
CA ASP A 84 4.61 5.35 -0.87
C ASP A 84 5.75 6.32 -1.17
N MET A 85 6.09 7.15 -0.19
CA MET A 85 7.36 7.85 -0.18
C MET A 85 8.43 6.87 0.33
N PRO A 86 9.43 6.51 -0.49
CA PRO A 86 10.41 5.50 -0.11
C PRO A 86 11.38 6.03 0.96
N TYR A 87 12.11 5.10 1.56
CA TYR A 87 13.09 5.39 2.61
C TYR A 87 14.02 6.55 2.26
N GLN A 88 14.27 7.43 3.23
CA GLN A 88 15.10 8.64 3.13
C GLN A 88 14.60 9.75 2.19
N THR A 89 13.38 9.70 1.70
CA THR A 89 12.82 10.77 0.83
C THR A 89 12.02 11.83 1.60
N TYR A 90 11.90 11.69 2.94
CA TYR A 90 11.15 12.62 3.81
C TYR A 90 11.83 12.85 5.16
N ARG A 91 13.18 13.01 5.18
CA ARG A 91 13.97 13.22 6.40
C ARG A 91 13.70 14.57 7.09
N ASN A 92 13.28 15.56 6.32
CA ASN A 92 12.89 16.89 6.80
C ASN A 92 11.75 17.47 5.94
N LYS A 93 11.17 18.60 6.39
CA LYS A 93 10.02 19.26 5.74
C LYS A 93 10.27 19.64 4.28
N SER A 94 11.43 20.22 4.00
CA SER A 94 11.78 20.71 2.65
C SER A 94 11.93 19.55 1.67
N GLU A 95 12.70 18.52 2.05
CA GLU A 95 12.93 17.33 1.22
C GLU A 95 11.62 16.57 1.01
N ALA A 96 10.82 16.36 2.06
CA ALA A 96 9.52 15.72 1.97
C ALA A 96 8.60 16.43 0.97
N LEU A 97 8.50 17.76 1.06
CA LEU A 97 7.67 18.55 0.16
C LEU A 97 8.15 18.49 -1.29
N LYS A 98 9.47 18.61 -1.53
CA LYS A 98 10.07 18.50 -2.87
C LYS A 98 9.72 17.15 -3.49
N ASN A 99 9.95 16.05 -2.77
CA ASN A 99 9.75 14.71 -3.27
C ASN A 99 8.26 14.36 -3.43
N ALA A 100 7.40 14.76 -2.48
CA ALA A 100 5.95 14.56 -2.58
C ALA A 100 5.36 15.33 -3.78
N LYS A 101 5.77 16.59 -4.01
CA LYS A 101 5.38 17.36 -5.18
C LYS A 101 5.82 16.68 -6.49
N LYS A 102 7.06 16.11 -6.53
CA LYS A 102 7.54 15.35 -7.70
C LYS A 102 6.64 14.15 -7.96
N ILE A 103 6.36 13.32 -6.93
CA ILE A 103 5.46 12.16 -7.05
C ILE A 103 4.10 12.60 -7.59
N VAL A 104 3.41 13.53 -6.93
CA VAL A 104 2.06 13.96 -7.30
C VAL A 104 2.02 14.56 -8.73
N LYS A 105 3.00 15.39 -9.07
CA LYS A 105 3.10 16.00 -10.41
C LYS A 105 3.24 14.95 -11.51
N GLU A 106 4.14 13.98 -11.32
CA GLU A 106 4.49 13.01 -12.36
C GLU A 106 3.52 11.84 -12.45
N THR A 107 2.93 11.41 -11.34
CA THR A 107 2.10 10.21 -11.28
C THR A 107 0.60 10.51 -11.27
N LYS A 108 0.23 11.78 -10.97
CA LYS A 108 -1.18 12.18 -10.78
C LYS A 108 -1.90 11.32 -9.73
N CYS A 109 -1.16 10.86 -8.70
CA CYS A 109 -1.76 10.16 -7.56
C CYS A 109 -2.58 11.11 -6.70
N ASP A 110 -3.50 10.54 -5.92
CA ASP A 110 -4.39 11.30 -5.04
C ASP A 110 -3.74 11.65 -3.70
N ALA A 111 -2.76 10.84 -3.27
CA ALA A 111 -2.06 11.01 -1.99
C ALA A 111 -0.70 10.29 -1.97
N VAL A 112 0.12 10.63 -0.98
CA VAL A 112 1.34 9.90 -0.63
C VAL A 112 1.21 9.19 0.71
N LYS A 113 1.98 8.10 0.95
CA LYS A 113 2.03 7.43 2.25
C LYS A 113 3.41 7.58 2.90
N LEU A 114 3.43 7.85 4.21
CA LEU A 114 4.64 7.99 5.02
C LEU A 114 4.59 7.07 6.24
N GLU A 115 5.74 6.50 6.60
CA GLU A 115 5.91 5.65 7.78
C GLU A 115 6.38 6.43 9.00
N GLY A 116 5.69 6.26 10.12
CA GLY A 116 6.07 6.82 11.43
C GLY A 116 4.93 7.49 12.15
N GLY A 117 5.18 7.78 13.43
CA GLY A 117 4.22 8.39 14.34
C GLY A 117 4.53 9.86 14.63
N ILE A 118 4.55 10.21 15.93
CA ILE A 118 4.72 11.58 16.42
C ILE A 118 5.96 12.29 15.86
N ARG A 119 7.04 11.55 15.57
CA ARG A 119 8.29 12.13 15.03
C ARG A 119 8.13 12.73 13.64
N ILE A 120 7.24 12.17 12.81
CA ILE A 120 7.00 12.69 11.46
C ILE A 120 5.73 13.55 11.36
N ALA A 121 4.99 13.72 12.46
CA ALA A 121 3.79 14.58 12.48
C ALA A 121 4.07 16.01 11.98
N PRO A 122 5.20 16.68 12.33
CA PRO A 122 5.51 18.01 11.77
C PRO A 122 5.78 18.01 10.26
N ILE A 123 6.26 16.89 9.69
CA ILE A 123 6.47 16.73 8.25
C ILE A 123 5.11 16.54 7.58
N ILE A 124 4.26 15.67 8.13
CA ILE A 124 2.90 15.45 7.64
C ILE A 124 2.11 16.76 7.62
N GLU A 125 2.11 17.51 8.71
CA GLU A 125 1.44 18.81 8.79
C GLU A 125 1.94 19.77 7.73
N HIS A 126 3.24 19.81 7.48
CA HIS A 126 3.83 20.64 6.44
C HIS A 126 3.37 20.24 5.03
N LEU A 127 3.29 18.94 4.73
CA LEU A 127 2.75 18.43 3.46
C LEU A 127 1.28 18.82 3.28
N ILE A 128 0.45 18.62 4.33
CA ILE A 128 -0.97 18.97 4.30
C ILE A 128 -1.19 20.46 4.08
N LYS A 129 -0.43 21.34 4.76
CA LYS A 129 -0.46 22.80 4.54
C LYS A 129 -0.14 23.17 3.08
N ASN A 130 0.68 22.37 2.42
CA ASN A 130 1.03 22.52 1.00
C ASN A 130 0.11 21.73 0.04
N LYS A 131 -1.09 21.34 0.48
CA LYS A 131 -2.13 20.65 -0.32
C LYS A 131 -1.72 19.25 -0.82
N ILE A 132 -0.78 18.60 -0.16
CA ILE A 132 -0.44 17.19 -0.39
C ILE A 132 -1.25 16.34 0.58
N ASN A 133 -2.10 15.46 0.07
CA ASN A 133 -2.83 14.50 0.91
C ASN A 133 -1.89 13.40 1.40
N VAL A 134 -2.01 13.03 2.67
CA VAL A 134 -1.12 12.04 3.30
C VAL A 134 -1.92 10.93 3.96
N MET A 135 -1.50 9.70 3.70
CA MET A 135 -1.85 8.49 4.43
C MET A 135 -0.73 8.17 5.42
N GLY A 136 -1.04 7.89 6.68
CA GLY A 136 -0.07 7.49 7.69
C GLY A 136 0.17 5.97 7.70
N HIS A 137 1.27 5.55 8.32
CA HIS A 137 1.58 4.13 8.52
C HIS A 137 2.23 3.91 9.88
N LEU A 138 1.63 3.04 10.70
CA LEU A 138 2.05 2.69 12.05
C LEU A 138 2.16 1.18 12.24
N GLY A 139 2.84 0.77 13.29
CA GLY A 139 3.06 -0.63 13.62
C GLY A 139 4.44 -1.11 13.21
N ILE A 140 4.52 -2.15 12.40
CA ILE A 140 5.75 -2.51 11.69
C ILE A 140 5.99 -1.42 10.65
N LEU A 141 7.20 -0.90 10.61
CA LEU A 141 7.63 0.12 9.66
C LEU A 141 8.77 -0.47 8.84
N PRO A 142 8.50 -1.08 7.67
CA PRO A 142 9.51 -1.79 6.86
C PRO A 142 10.76 -0.95 6.55
N GLN A 143 10.61 0.34 6.33
CA GLN A 143 11.72 1.26 6.08
C GLN A 143 12.63 1.47 7.30
N SER A 144 12.12 1.25 8.52
CA SER A 144 12.86 1.47 9.78
C SER A 144 13.39 0.17 10.39
N VAL A 145 12.86 -0.99 9.99
CA VAL A 145 13.24 -2.27 10.59
C VAL A 145 14.57 -2.76 10.01
N LYS A 146 15.46 -3.18 10.92
CA LYS A 146 16.67 -3.95 10.61
C LYS A 146 16.43 -5.40 11.05
N GLY A 147 16.40 -6.35 10.12
CA GLY A 147 16.19 -7.76 10.40
C GLY A 147 14.72 -8.20 10.38
N LYS A 148 14.34 -9.17 11.21
CA LYS A 148 13.00 -9.79 11.19
C LYS A 148 11.92 -8.85 11.71
N PHE A 149 10.78 -8.81 11.03
CA PHE A 149 9.59 -8.10 11.47
C PHE A 149 9.03 -8.69 12.76
N LYS A 150 8.70 -7.84 13.73
CA LYS A 150 8.13 -8.22 15.02
C LYS A 150 6.80 -7.51 15.22
N VAL A 151 5.76 -8.28 15.54
CA VAL A 151 4.43 -7.76 15.89
C VAL A 151 4.55 -6.71 17.00
N LYS A 152 3.85 -5.59 16.84
CA LYS A 152 3.84 -4.42 17.75
C LYS A 152 2.65 -4.45 18.72
N GLY A 153 2.79 -3.72 19.82
CA GLY A 153 1.74 -3.66 20.85
C GLY A 153 1.77 -4.83 21.84
N LYS A 154 2.93 -5.47 22.04
CA LYS A 154 3.06 -6.61 22.96
C LYS A 154 3.05 -6.21 24.43
N ASN A 155 3.53 -5.03 24.77
CA ASN A 155 3.60 -4.51 26.14
C ASN A 155 2.95 -3.13 26.23
N LEU A 156 2.66 -2.68 27.44
CA LEU A 156 1.96 -1.41 27.72
C LEU A 156 2.68 -0.19 27.12
N ARG A 157 4.01 -0.18 27.13
CA ARG A 157 4.80 0.93 26.56
C ARG A 157 4.57 1.04 25.05
N GLU A 158 4.65 -0.08 24.31
CA GLU A 158 4.37 -0.10 22.87
C GLU A 158 2.92 0.28 22.57
N GLN A 159 1.97 -0.21 23.39
CA GLN A 159 0.54 0.08 23.21
C GLN A 159 0.26 1.58 23.36
N ASN A 160 0.76 2.18 24.44
CA ASN A 160 0.61 3.60 24.73
C ASN A 160 1.29 4.46 23.64
N GLN A 161 2.46 4.03 23.14
CA GLN A 161 3.15 4.74 22.09
C GLN A 161 2.34 4.70 20.77
N LEU A 162 1.80 3.55 20.37
CA LEU A 162 0.99 3.43 19.15
C LEU A 162 -0.29 4.29 19.23
N LEU A 163 -0.93 4.37 20.40
CA LEU A 163 -2.11 5.24 20.59
C LEU A 163 -1.74 6.73 20.49
N LYS A 164 -0.61 7.14 21.11
CA LYS A 164 -0.10 8.51 21.00
C LYS A 164 0.27 8.84 19.54
N ASP A 165 0.97 7.93 18.86
CA ASP A 165 1.36 8.09 17.47
C ASP A 165 0.14 8.26 16.55
N ALA A 166 -0.89 7.43 16.72
CA ALA A 166 -2.11 7.50 15.91
C ALA A 166 -2.82 8.84 16.08
N LYS A 167 -2.96 9.33 17.33
CA LYS A 167 -3.56 10.65 17.60
C LYS A 167 -2.72 11.78 17.02
N ALA A 168 -1.39 11.72 17.16
CA ALA A 168 -0.51 12.77 16.67
C ALA A 168 -0.56 12.92 15.15
N ILE A 169 -0.53 11.81 14.40
CA ILE A 169 -0.61 11.90 12.93
C ILE A 169 -2.03 12.21 12.43
N GLU A 170 -3.07 11.79 13.16
CA GLU A 170 -4.44 12.25 12.89
C GLU A 170 -4.56 13.77 13.03
N GLN A 171 -4.05 14.33 14.13
CA GLN A 171 -4.01 15.78 14.36
C GLN A 171 -3.20 16.52 13.28
N ALA A 172 -2.08 15.92 12.85
CA ALA A 172 -1.28 16.44 11.74
C ALA A 172 -2.01 16.47 10.39
N GLY A 173 -3.11 15.70 10.26
CA GLY A 173 -4.03 15.81 9.13
C GLY A 173 -4.04 14.66 8.15
N VAL A 174 -3.46 13.50 8.46
CA VAL A 174 -3.63 12.33 7.59
C VAL A 174 -5.11 11.99 7.41
N PHE A 175 -5.48 11.46 6.24
CA PHE A 175 -6.86 11.06 5.99
C PHE A 175 -7.14 9.60 6.37
N SER A 176 -6.13 8.78 6.52
CA SER A 176 -6.22 7.36 6.89
C SER A 176 -4.88 6.88 7.44
N ILE A 177 -4.89 5.77 8.20
CA ILE A 177 -3.68 5.17 8.78
C ILE A 177 -3.63 3.67 8.47
N VAL A 178 -2.54 3.20 7.88
CA VAL A 178 -2.22 1.76 7.82
C VAL A 178 -1.72 1.30 9.18
N LEU A 179 -2.25 0.19 9.67
CA LEU A 179 -1.80 -0.51 10.88
C LEU A 179 -1.20 -1.85 10.47
N GLU A 180 0.13 -1.96 10.44
CA GLU A 180 0.82 -3.19 10.03
C GLU A 180 1.37 -3.97 11.22
N GLY A 181 1.01 -5.27 11.29
CA GLY A 181 1.53 -6.17 12.30
C GLY A 181 1.30 -5.71 13.74
N VAL A 182 0.15 -5.10 14.02
CA VAL A 182 -0.26 -4.63 15.35
C VAL A 182 -1.17 -5.67 15.99
N LYS A 183 -1.00 -5.94 17.29
CA LYS A 183 -1.90 -6.84 18.05
C LYS A 183 -3.36 -6.41 17.86
N SER A 184 -4.24 -7.40 17.68
CA SER A 184 -5.63 -7.18 17.28
C SER A 184 -6.42 -6.29 18.23
N ASP A 185 -6.24 -6.47 19.54
CA ASP A 185 -6.87 -5.67 20.59
C ASP A 185 -6.42 -4.20 20.55
N ILE A 186 -5.14 -3.96 20.27
CA ILE A 186 -4.59 -2.61 20.17
C ILE A 186 -5.02 -1.93 18.86
N ALA A 187 -4.99 -2.65 17.75
CA ALA A 187 -5.53 -2.13 16.49
C ALA A 187 -7.01 -1.74 16.60
N LYS A 188 -7.82 -2.55 17.33
CA LYS A 188 -9.21 -2.21 17.67
C LYS A 188 -9.29 -0.92 18.49
N LYS A 189 -8.48 -0.79 19.56
CA LYS A 189 -8.45 0.43 20.41
C LYS A 189 -8.05 1.67 19.58
N ILE A 190 -7.02 1.57 18.73
CA ILE A 190 -6.62 2.67 17.85
C ILE A 190 -7.79 3.05 16.95
N THR A 191 -8.40 2.07 16.27
CA THR A 191 -9.51 2.30 15.34
C THR A 191 -10.68 3.04 16.01
N SER A 192 -11.01 2.69 17.26
CA SER A 192 -12.10 3.35 18.00
C SER A 192 -11.70 4.75 18.52
N SER A 193 -10.41 5.01 18.73
CA SER A 193 -9.92 6.25 19.37
C SER A 193 -9.69 7.41 18.40
N ILE A 194 -9.72 7.16 17.09
CA ILE A 194 -9.48 8.17 16.05
C ILE A 194 -10.69 8.29 15.11
N LYS A 195 -10.84 9.46 14.49
CA LYS A 195 -11.98 9.80 13.62
C LYS A 195 -11.77 9.42 12.15
N ILE A 196 -10.54 9.10 11.77
CA ILE A 196 -10.18 8.74 10.40
C ILE A 196 -10.12 7.21 10.23
N PRO A 197 -10.31 6.67 9.01
CA PRO A 197 -10.23 5.24 8.76
C PRO A 197 -8.88 4.63 9.06
N THR A 198 -8.87 3.41 9.61
CA THR A 198 -7.70 2.55 9.73
C THR A 198 -7.75 1.41 8.72
N ILE A 199 -6.61 1.09 8.10
CA ILE A 199 -6.45 0.00 7.14
C ILE A 199 -5.48 -1.02 7.74
N GLY A 200 -5.97 -2.21 8.06
CA GLY A 200 -5.17 -3.25 8.69
C GLY A 200 -4.40 -4.11 7.67
N ILE A 201 -3.20 -4.52 8.05
CA ILE A 201 -2.47 -5.62 7.43
C ILE A 201 -1.78 -6.43 8.53
N GLY A 202 -2.17 -7.69 8.72
CA GLY A 202 -1.71 -8.46 9.87
C GLY A 202 -2.06 -7.82 11.22
N ALA A 203 -3.20 -7.12 11.31
CA ALA A 203 -3.64 -6.40 12.49
C ALA A 203 -5.01 -6.94 12.98
N SER A 204 -6.11 -6.23 12.73
CA SER A 204 -7.43 -6.59 13.25
C SER A 204 -8.51 -6.48 12.19
N ASN A 205 -9.49 -7.39 12.23
CA ASN A 205 -10.73 -7.27 11.45
C ASN A 205 -11.63 -6.10 11.91
N HIS A 206 -11.35 -5.51 13.09
CA HIS A 206 -12.01 -4.29 13.56
C HIS A 206 -11.49 -3.02 12.87
N CYS A 207 -10.35 -3.05 12.16
CA CYS A 207 -9.97 -1.93 11.30
C CYS A 207 -11.07 -1.62 10.29
N ASP A 208 -11.16 -0.36 9.85
CA ASP A 208 -12.17 0.07 8.89
C ASP A 208 -11.94 -0.53 7.49
N GLY A 209 -10.72 -0.95 7.18
CA GLY A 209 -10.38 -1.65 5.95
C GLY A 209 -9.23 -2.63 6.14
N GLN A 210 -8.89 -3.32 5.04
CA GLN A 210 -7.76 -4.24 4.97
C GLN A 210 -6.96 -3.99 3.70
N VAL A 211 -5.64 -4.16 3.77
CA VAL A 211 -4.75 -4.18 2.60
C VAL A 211 -3.99 -5.49 2.53
N LEU A 212 -3.81 -6.00 1.32
CA LEU A 212 -2.88 -7.08 0.99
C LEU A 212 -2.04 -6.71 -0.23
N VAL A 213 -0.85 -7.29 -0.29
CA VAL A 213 -0.05 -7.31 -1.52
C VAL A 213 -0.76 -8.22 -2.52
N THR A 214 -1.09 -7.66 -3.69
CA THR A 214 -1.89 -8.39 -4.70
C THR A 214 -1.20 -9.65 -5.20
N ASP A 215 0.11 -9.59 -5.39
CA ASP A 215 0.89 -10.73 -5.85
C ASP A 215 0.88 -11.89 -4.81
N ASP A 216 0.89 -11.56 -3.52
CA ASP A 216 0.72 -12.54 -2.45
C ASP A 216 -0.69 -13.14 -2.45
N LEU A 217 -1.72 -12.28 -2.57
CA LEU A 217 -3.13 -12.67 -2.64
C LEU A 217 -3.40 -13.63 -3.81
N LEU A 218 -2.76 -13.37 -4.95
CA LEU A 218 -2.90 -14.15 -6.17
C LEU A 218 -2.00 -15.41 -6.22
N GLY A 219 -1.10 -15.58 -5.24
CA GLY A 219 -0.18 -16.73 -5.21
C GLY A 219 0.90 -16.68 -6.28
N LEU A 220 1.35 -15.48 -6.65
CA LEU A 220 2.50 -15.26 -7.52
C LEU A 220 3.82 -15.30 -6.74
N THR A 221 3.79 -14.97 -5.46
CA THR A 221 4.94 -15.04 -4.56
C THR A 221 4.94 -16.34 -3.73
N ASN A 222 6.13 -16.74 -3.29
CA ASN A 222 6.30 -17.86 -2.35
C ASN A 222 6.24 -17.41 -0.88
N THR A 223 5.59 -16.26 -0.59
CA THR A 223 5.51 -15.75 0.77
C THR A 223 4.79 -16.72 1.69
N ASN A 224 5.34 -16.90 2.91
CA ASN A 224 4.74 -17.70 3.98
C ASN A 224 4.47 -16.85 5.23
N ILE A 225 3.94 -15.64 5.02
CA ILE A 225 3.61 -14.72 6.10
C ILE A 225 2.24 -15.10 6.68
N LYS A 226 2.14 -15.23 8.00
CA LYS A 226 0.95 -15.74 8.72
C LYS A 226 -0.36 -15.04 8.34
N PHE A 227 -0.33 -13.73 8.07
CA PHE A 227 -1.53 -12.96 7.76
C PHE A 227 -1.90 -12.95 6.27
N VAL A 228 -1.07 -13.54 5.40
CA VAL A 228 -1.36 -13.61 3.97
C VAL A 228 -2.27 -14.80 3.70
N LYS A 229 -3.47 -14.49 3.22
CA LYS A 229 -4.39 -15.49 2.68
C LYS A 229 -4.31 -15.45 1.15
N LYS A 230 -3.92 -16.57 0.54
CA LYS A 230 -3.95 -16.74 -0.92
C LYS A 230 -5.38 -17.06 -1.36
N TYR A 231 -5.90 -16.32 -2.32
CA TYR A 231 -7.22 -16.52 -2.92
C TYR A 231 -7.14 -17.22 -4.27
N ALA A 232 -5.94 -17.29 -4.87
CA ALA A 232 -5.65 -17.97 -6.11
C ALA A 232 -4.23 -18.54 -6.09
N ASN A 233 -3.87 -19.30 -7.14
CA ASN A 233 -2.52 -19.79 -7.39
C ASN A 233 -2.16 -19.53 -8.86
N LEU A 234 -1.98 -18.26 -9.20
CA LEU A 234 -1.65 -17.86 -10.57
C LEU A 234 -0.30 -18.39 -11.01
N GLY A 235 0.65 -18.60 -10.11
CA GLY A 235 1.94 -19.21 -10.45
C GLY A 235 1.77 -20.56 -11.13
N LYS A 236 0.90 -21.45 -10.59
CA LYS A 236 0.60 -22.75 -11.21
C LYS A 236 -0.14 -22.60 -12.55
N LEU A 237 -1.07 -21.64 -12.65
CA LEU A 237 -1.80 -21.39 -13.91
C LEU A 237 -0.86 -20.92 -15.01
N ILE A 238 0.04 -20.00 -14.72
CA ILE A 238 1.07 -19.52 -15.64
C ILE A 238 1.96 -20.67 -16.11
N GLN A 239 2.47 -21.48 -15.16
CA GLN A 239 3.29 -22.66 -15.50
C GLN A 239 2.55 -23.63 -16.41
N SER A 240 1.27 -23.90 -16.13
CA SER A 240 0.44 -24.80 -16.97
C SER A 240 0.26 -24.23 -18.39
N ALA A 241 -0.08 -22.96 -18.50
CA ALA A 241 -0.25 -22.28 -19.79
C ALA A 241 1.05 -22.31 -20.63
N VAL A 242 2.18 -21.98 -20.00
CA VAL A 242 3.49 -21.98 -20.69
C VAL A 242 3.92 -23.41 -21.09
N LYS A 243 3.65 -24.41 -20.23
CA LYS A 243 3.89 -25.83 -20.56
C LYS A 243 3.10 -26.27 -21.79
N ASN A 244 1.83 -25.88 -21.87
CA ASN A 244 0.98 -26.20 -23.03
C ASN A 244 1.49 -25.52 -24.30
N PHE A 245 1.80 -24.22 -24.24
CA PHE A 245 2.40 -23.48 -25.35
C PHE A 245 3.70 -24.15 -25.82
N ARG A 246 4.62 -24.46 -24.90
CA ARG A 246 5.86 -25.16 -25.23
C ARG A 246 5.59 -26.48 -25.97
N LYS A 247 4.63 -27.29 -25.48
CA LYS A 247 4.25 -28.56 -26.11
C LYS A 247 3.76 -28.35 -27.55
N GLU A 248 2.88 -27.37 -27.77
CA GLU A 248 2.36 -27.08 -29.11
C GLU A 248 3.45 -26.61 -30.07
N VAL A 249 4.37 -25.75 -29.63
CA VAL A 249 5.51 -25.31 -30.44
C VAL A 249 6.43 -26.47 -30.75
N THR A 250 6.79 -27.29 -29.76
CA THR A 250 7.71 -28.44 -29.92
C THR A 250 7.16 -29.46 -30.94
N TYR A 251 5.86 -29.70 -30.91
CA TYR A 251 5.19 -30.64 -31.80
C TYR A 251 4.65 -30.00 -33.09
N LYS A 252 5.09 -28.77 -33.42
CA LYS A 252 4.67 -28.02 -34.62
C LYS A 252 3.16 -27.84 -34.76
N LYS A 253 2.42 -27.78 -33.63
CA LYS A 253 0.96 -27.54 -33.59
C LYS A 253 0.64 -26.04 -33.49
N PHE A 254 1.57 -25.23 -33.05
CA PHE A 254 1.47 -23.77 -33.03
C PHE A 254 2.64 -23.16 -33.84
N PRO A 255 2.37 -22.15 -34.72
CA PRO A 255 1.05 -21.65 -35.09
C PRO A 255 0.28 -22.63 -35.99
N SER A 256 -1.02 -22.71 -35.81
CA SER A 256 -1.90 -23.37 -36.75
C SER A 256 -2.33 -22.38 -37.86
N LYS A 257 -3.02 -22.84 -38.92
CA LYS A 257 -3.55 -21.95 -39.95
C LYS A 257 -4.40 -20.80 -39.44
N LYS A 258 -5.07 -20.98 -38.30
CA LYS A 258 -5.85 -19.92 -37.62
C LYS A 258 -4.98 -18.80 -37.03
N TYR A 259 -3.72 -19.09 -36.71
CA TYR A 259 -2.78 -18.19 -36.03
C TYR A 259 -1.56 -17.86 -36.90
N SER A 260 -1.65 -18.04 -38.21
CA SER A 260 -0.63 -17.68 -39.21
C SER A 260 -1.20 -16.69 -40.19
N TYR A 261 -0.35 -15.84 -40.77
CA TYR A 261 -0.69 -14.92 -41.86
C TYR A 261 -0.29 -15.51 -43.20
#